data_3729417e2c67ef66abdd1fb60ded9cca
#
_entry.id   3729417e2c67ef66abdd1fb60ded9cca
#
_cell.length_a   1.000
_cell.length_b   1.000
_cell.length_c   1.000
_cell.angle_alpha   90.00
_cell.angle_beta   90.00
_cell.angle_gamma   90.00
#
_symmetry.space_group_name_H-M   'P 1'
#
loop_
_entity.id
_entity.type
_entity.pdbx_description
1 polymer ?
#
loop_
_entity_poly.entity_id
_entity_poly.type
_entity_poly.pdbx_seq_one_letter_code
_entity_poly.pdbx_strand_id
1 'polypeptide(L)' 'METLYGMTAIAVGLILGLGALGTAIGFG' A
#
# COMPACT_ATOMS: atom_id res chain seq x y z
N MET A 1 -19.06 5.66 -7.19
CA MET A 1 -18.63 5.61 -5.80
C MET A 1 -18.09 4.25 -5.41
N GLU A 2 -18.69 3.19 -5.92
CA GLU A 2 -18.17 1.85 -5.72
C GLU A 2 -16.75 1.72 -6.27
N THR A 3 -16.53 2.19 -7.48
CA THR A 3 -15.21 2.14 -8.12
C THR A 3 -14.19 2.98 -7.36
N LEU A 4 -14.60 4.14 -6.90
CA LEU A 4 -13.70 5.03 -6.15
C LEU A 4 -13.24 4.39 -4.86
N TYR A 5 -14.12 3.74 -4.14
CA TYR A 5 -13.76 3.08 -2.90
C TYR A 5 -12.73 1.98 -3.13
N GLY A 6 -12.92 1.20 -4.20
CA GLY A 6 -11.97 0.15 -4.57
C GLY A 6 -10.61 0.71 -4.95
N MET A 7 -10.59 1.82 -5.68
CA MET A 7 -9.34 2.47 -6.07
C MET A 7 -8.59 2.98 -4.84
N THR A 8 -9.30 3.54 -3.88
CA THR A 8 -8.70 3.99 -2.63
C THR A 8 -8.11 2.82 -1.85
N ALA A 9 -8.81 1.69 -1.83
CA ALA A 9 -8.31 0.49 -1.16
C ALA A 9 -7.01 -0.02 -1.79
N ILE A 10 -6.92 0.01 -3.11
CA ILE A 10 -5.69 -0.36 -3.81
C ILE A 10 -4.54 0.57 -3.42
N ALA A 11 -4.81 1.86 -3.39
CA ALA A 11 -3.79 2.85 -3.01
C ALA A 11 -3.27 2.61 -1.59
N VAL A 12 -4.18 2.35 -0.66
CA VAL A 12 -3.80 2.05 0.74
C VAL A 12 -2.96 0.78 0.81
N GLY A 13 -3.36 -0.26 0.08
CA GLY A 13 -2.62 -1.51 0.04
C GLY A 13 -1.20 -1.32 -0.50
N LEU A 14 -1.05 -0.49 -1.52
CA LEU A 14 0.27 -0.19 -2.09
C LEU A 14 1.14 0.59 -1.10
N ILE A 15 0.58 1.57 -0.42
CA ILE A 15 1.32 2.34 0.58
C ILE A 15 1.84 1.43 1.68
N LEU A 16 0.97 0.60 2.23
CA LEU A 16 1.35 -0.34 3.30
C LEU A 16 2.34 -1.38 2.82
N GLY A 17 2.06 -2.00 1.69
CA GLY A 17 2.91 -3.09 1.17
C GLY A 17 4.29 -2.60 0.77
N LEU A 18 4.37 -1.50 0.03
CA LEU A 18 5.65 -0.95 -0.38
C LEU A 18 6.40 -0.36 0.81
N GLY A 19 5.67 0.21 1.77
CA GLY A 19 6.27 0.69 3.01
C GLY A 19 6.91 -0.44 3.81
N ALA A 20 6.21 -1.56 3.95
CA ALA A 20 6.72 -2.74 4.65
C ALA A 20 7.95 -3.31 3.94
N LEU A 21 7.91 -3.36 2.61
CA LEU A 21 9.05 -3.81 1.82
C LEU A 21 10.24 -2.89 2.02
N GLY A 22 10.00 -1.58 2.03
CA GLY A 22 11.05 -0.59 2.26
C GLY A 22 11.70 -0.76 3.62
N THR A 23 10.93 -0.99 4.67
CA THR A 23 11.49 -1.21 6.00
C THR A 23 12.26 -2.52 6.08
N ALA A 24 11.76 -3.56 5.42
CA ALA A 24 12.45 -4.86 5.40
C ALA A 24 13.84 -4.74 4.76
N ILE A 25 13.95 -4.03 3.65
CA ILE A 25 15.22 -3.83 2.98
C ILE A 25 16.11 -2.88 3.78
N GLY A 26 15.54 -1.78 4.28
CA GLY A 26 16.30 -0.80 5.03
C GLY A 26 16.75 -1.28 6.41
N PHE A 27 15.93 -2.05 7.07
CA PHE A 27 16.22 -2.57 8.40
C PHE A 27 17.04 -3.86 8.34
N GLY A 28 16.74 -4.61 7.24
CA GLY A 28 17.42 -5.88 7.01
C GLY A 28 18.86 -5.87 7.38
#